data_aefa5450672d8a5112195158c7eee146
#
_entry.id   aefa5450672d8a5112195158c7eee146
#
_cell.length_a   1.000
_cell.length_b   1.000
_cell.length_c   1.000
_cell.angle_alpha   90.00
_cell.angle_beta   90.00
_cell.angle_gamma   90.00
#
_symmetry.space_group_name_H-M   'P 1'
#
loop_
_entity.id
_entity.type
_entity.pdbx_description
1 polymer ?
#
loop_
_entity_poly.entity_id
_entity_poly.type
_entity_poly.pdbx_seq_one_letter_code
_entity_poly.pdbx_strand_id
1 'polypeptide(L)'
;SSYLFELSQTSKVLLMAKKIIVHAGFHKTGTTAIQSSFFAARNELSKAGITYPEVGGKAHHKAIYSLMGKTWGWEDRGGVLANDKKWRDFVKQVKRAKSTALVSSEFLCELTEEQIVKFKNDLGCSDIKIYFTLRPLLKIIPSAYQQHLKIGIKSNYEKWLHSILDEPGVSTITPSFWVRHMHAEVLAKWVKHFGKENVVVIVVDEKQPEFMY
;
A
#
# COMPACT_ATOMS: atom_id res chain seq x y z
N SER A 1 -46.63 17.76 22.29
CA SER A 1 -45.81 16.57 22.65
C SER A 1 -45.09 15.93 21.45
N SER A 2 -45.23 16.43 20.24
CA SER A 2 -44.64 15.88 19.01
C SER A 2 -43.38 16.64 18.52
N TYR A 3 -43.03 17.77 19.08
CA TYR A 3 -41.88 18.59 18.66
C TYR A 3 -40.52 18.18 19.27
N LEU A 4 -40.52 17.31 20.28
CA LEU A 4 -39.30 16.85 20.95
C LEU A 4 -38.74 15.53 20.39
N PHE A 5 -39.46 14.87 19.47
CA PHE A 5 -39.01 13.62 18.87
C PHE A 5 -38.23 13.81 17.55
N GLU A 6 -38.33 14.99 16.89
CA GLU A 6 -37.63 15.28 15.64
C GLU A 6 -36.20 15.80 15.83
N LEU A 7 -35.80 16.16 17.04
CA LEU A 7 -34.43 16.68 17.30
C LEU A 7 -33.41 15.59 17.65
N SER A 8 -33.80 14.30 17.70
CA SER A 8 -32.86 13.22 17.99
C SER A 8 -32.33 12.50 16.76
N GLN A 9 -32.76 12.86 15.56
CA GLN A 9 -32.22 12.43 14.29
C GLN A 9 -31.25 13.44 13.66
N THR A 10 -30.71 14.36 14.44
CA THR A 10 -29.57 15.14 13.97
C THR A 10 -28.39 14.21 13.77
N SER A 11 -28.36 13.64 12.56
CA SER A 11 -27.15 13.38 11.78
C SER A 11 -25.93 13.12 12.65
N LYS A 12 -25.67 11.86 12.97
CA LYS A 12 -24.30 11.36 12.98
C LYS A 12 -23.80 11.54 11.55
N VAL A 13 -23.44 12.76 11.19
CA VAL A 13 -22.52 13.01 10.08
C VAL A 13 -21.29 12.21 10.47
N LEU A 14 -21.16 11.00 9.96
CA LEU A 14 -19.93 10.23 10.06
C LEU A 14 -18.88 11.16 9.46
N LEU A 15 -18.02 11.72 10.32
CA LEU A 15 -16.87 12.50 9.86
C LEU A 15 -16.03 11.53 9.01
N MET A 16 -16.28 11.53 7.72
CA MET A 16 -15.46 10.82 6.76
C MET A 16 -14.21 11.64 6.52
N ALA A 17 -13.07 10.99 6.34
CA ALA A 17 -11.86 11.67 5.92
C ALA A 17 -12.18 12.54 4.70
N LYS A 18 -11.83 13.83 4.76
CA LYS A 18 -12.03 14.75 3.65
C LYS A 18 -11.07 14.46 2.51
N LYS A 19 -9.90 13.92 2.85
CA LYS A 19 -8.82 13.58 1.91
C LYS A 19 -8.12 12.29 2.33
N ILE A 20 -7.73 11.48 1.36
CA ILE A 20 -6.89 10.31 1.59
C ILE A 20 -5.64 10.43 0.73
N ILE A 21 -4.48 10.33 1.36
CA ILE A 21 -3.17 10.25 0.71
C ILE A 21 -2.71 8.80 0.82
N VAL A 22 -2.42 8.19 -0.32
CA VAL A 22 -2.00 6.79 -0.42
C VAL A 22 -0.58 6.73 -0.96
N HIS A 23 0.36 6.21 -0.18
CA HIS A 23 1.68 5.83 -0.65
C HIS A 23 1.64 4.33 -0.99
N ALA A 24 1.63 4.02 -2.29
CA ALA A 24 1.41 2.67 -2.82
C ALA A 24 2.70 1.94 -3.24
N GLY A 25 3.86 2.48 -2.94
CA GLY A 25 5.16 1.92 -3.31
C GLY A 25 5.48 2.35 -4.73
N PHE A 26 6.39 1.71 -5.43
CA PHE A 26 6.61 0.27 -5.62
C PHE A 26 7.57 -0.37 -4.58
N HIS A 27 7.71 -1.69 -4.68
CA HIS A 27 8.71 -2.40 -3.88
C HIS A 27 10.14 -1.93 -4.24
N LYS A 28 11.04 -1.95 -3.25
CA LYS A 28 12.47 -1.61 -3.42
C LYS A 28 12.76 -0.16 -3.82
N THR A 29 11.85 0.76 -3.49
CA THR A 29 11.96 2.19 -3.75
C THR A 29 12.12 3.03 -2.46
N GLY A 30 12.61 2.44 -1.36
CA GLY A 30 12.79 3.14 -0.08
C GLY A 30 11.54 3.17 0.81
N THR A 31 10.51 2.39 0.49
CA THR A 31 9.22 2.38 1.22
C THR A 31 9.37 2.17 2.72
N THR A 32 10.32 1.33 3.15
CA THR A 32 10.58 1.09 4.58
C THR A 32 11.01 2.33 5.33
N ALA A 33 11.86 3.18 4.74
CA ALA A 33 12.29 4.44 5.34
C ALA A 33 11.11 5.41 5.47
N ILE A 34 10.35 5.60 4.38
CA ILE A 34 9.15 6.44 4.35
C ILE A 34 8.14 6.01 5.41
N GLN A 35 7.83 4.71 5.49
CA GLN A 35 6.89 4.15 6.47
C GLN A 35 7.38 4.29 7.91
N SER A 36 8.69 4.12 8.13
CA SER A 36 9.28 4.33 9.45
C SER A 36 9.19 5.80 9.88
N SER A 37 9.41 6.74 8.95
CA SER A 37 9.27 8.18 9.21
C SER A 37 7.82 8.56 9.52
N PHE A 38 6.85 8.07 8.74
CA PHE A 38 5.42 8.31 9.03
C PHE A 38 5.00 7.75 10.39
N PHE A 39 5.49 6.56 10.72
CA PHE A 39 5.18 5.93 12.01
C PHE A 39 5.83 6.68 13.17
N ALA A 40 7.07 7.13 13.04
CA ALA A 40 7.78 7.92 14.06
C ALA A 40 7.09 9.28 14.27
N ALA A 41 6.71 9.96 13.19
CA ALA A 41 6.06 11.27 13.22
C ALA A 41 4.54 11.21 13.46
N ARG A 42 3.98 10.07 13.86
CA ARG A 42 2.52 9.89 13.97
C ARG A 42 1.83 10.90 14.87
N ASN A 43 2.47 11.28 15.97
CA ASN A 43 1.90 12.24 16.92
C ASN A 43 1.90 13.66 16.33
N GLU A 44 2.95 14.05 15.62
CA GLU A 44 3.06 15.33 14.91
C GLU A 44 2.08 15.40 13.77
N LEU A 45 1.94 14.33 12.98
CA LEU A 45 0.94 14.20 11.93
C LEU A 45 -0.48 14.38 12.50
N SER A 46 -0.78 13.75 13.64
CA SER A 46 -2.08 13.86 14.30
C SER A 46 -2.38 15.30 14.73
N LYS A 47 -1.38 16.04 15.28
CA LYS A 47 -1.50 17.45 15.60
C LYS A 47 -1.78 18.31 14.37
N ALA A 48 -1.22 17.93 13.22
CA ALA A 48 -1.47 18.56 11.92
C ALA A 48 -2.78 18.11 11.24
N GLY A 49 -3.62 17.32 11.91
CA GLY A 49 -4.89 16.83 11.37
C GLY A 49 -4.77 15.63 10.43
N ILE A 50 -3.58 15.00 10.37
CA ILE A 50 -3.32 13.84 9.53
C ILE A 50 -3.33 12.58 10.40
N THR A 51 -4.22 11.65 10.09
CA THR A 51 -4.31 10.35 10.77
C THR A 51 -3.49 9.32 10.00
N TYR A 52 -2.50 8.72 10.66
CA TYR A 52 -1.80 7.53 10.19
C TYR A 52 -2.38 6.31 10.93
N PRO A 53 -3.23 5.47 10.30
CA PRO A 53 -3.92 4.38 10.98
C PRO A 53 -2.99 3.39 11.65
N GLU A 54 -3.40 2.82 12.78
CA GLU A 54 -2.61 1.84 13.53
C GLU A 54 -3.19 0.43 13.37
N VAL A 55 -2.45 -0.45 12.70
CA VAL A 55 -2.89 -1.82 12.40
C VAL A 55 -1.85 -2.88 12.80
N GLY A 56 -0.98 -2.54 13.76
CA GLY A 56 0.02 -3.47 14.29
C GLY A 56 1.27 -3.55 13.42
N GLY A 57 1.93 -2.41 13.19
CA GLY A 57 3.19 -2.29 12.45
C GLY A 57 3.45 -0.86 11.98
N LYS A 58 4.64 -0.63 11.41
CA LYS A 58 5.02 0.68 10.85
C LYS A 58 4.29 1.01 9.54
N ALA A 59 3.83 -0.02 8.83
CA ALA A 59 3.11 0.08 7.57
C ALA A 59 1.80 -0.69 7.62
N HIS A 60 0.90 -0.43 6.66
CA HIS A 60 -0.44 -1.01 6.66
C HIS A 60 -0.52 -2.38 5.95
N HIS A 61 0.62 -3.09 5.85
CA HIS A 61 0.71 -4.37 5.13
C HIS A 61 -0.33 -5.40 5.56
N LYS A 62 -0.52 -5.59 6.87
CA LYS A 62 -1.49 -6.57 7.38
C LYS A 62 -2.93 -6.27 6.96
N ALA A 63 -3.29 -4.98 6.88
CA ALA A 63 -4.61 -4.57 6.40
C ALA A 63 -4.75 -4.84 4.90
N ILE A 64 -3.71 -4.56 4.10
CA ILE A 64 -3.72 -4.83 2.66
C ILE A 64 -3.74 -6.33 2.37
N TYR A 65 -2.99 -7.15 3.09
CA TYR A 65 -3.08 -8.61 2.99
C TYR A 65 -4.47 -9.13 3.33
N SER A 66 -5.13 -8.55 4.34
CA SER A 66 -6.53 -8.85 4.67
C SER A 66 -7.48 -8.49 3.52
N LEU A 67 -7.29 -7.33 2.88
CA LEU A 67 -8.04 -6.95 1.67
C LEU A 67 -7.82 -7.94 0.52
N MET A 68 -6.58 -8.42 0.35
CA MET A 68 -6.20 -9.37 -0.69
C MET A 68 -6.72 -10.78 -0.43
N GLY A 69 -7.15 -11.11 0.79
CA GLY A 69 -7.47 -12.48 1.21
C GLY A 69 -6.24 -13.40 1.19
N LYS A 70 -5.04 -12.85 1.42
CA LYS A 70 -3.78 -13.59 1.39
C LYS A 70 -3.21 -13.82 2.78
N THR A 71 -2.42 -14.88 2.90
CA THR A 71 -1.67 -15.19 4.12
C THR A 71 -0.57 -14.16 4.35
N TRP A 72 -0.50 -13.61 5.56
CA TRP A 72 0.61 -12.79 6.00
C TRP A 72 1.76 -13.69 6.48
N GLY A 73 2.90 -13.59 5.83
CA GLY A 73 4.05 -14.46 6.04
C GLY A 73 4.04 -15.65 5.07
N TRP A 74 5.03 -16.51 5.24
CA TRP A 74 5.20 -17.72 4.43
C TRP A 74 4.42 -18.87 5.07
N GLU A 75 3.57 -19.54 4.30
CA GLU A 75 2.73 -20.63 4.79
C GLU A 75 3.58 -21.76 5.43
N ASP A 76 4.67 -22.13 4.78
CA ASP A 76 5.66 -23.12 5.24
C ASP A 76 6.44 -22.68 6.51
N ARG A 77 6.29 -21.42 6.94
CA ARG A 77 6.90 -20.87 8.16
C ARG A 77 5.85 -20.38 9.18
N GLY A 78 4.63 -20.91 9.11
CA GLY A 78 3.56 -20.57 10.04
C GLY A 78 2.84 -19.27 9.71
N GLY A 79 2.86 -18.84 8.45
CA GLY A 79 2.07 -17.71 7.99
C GLY A 79 0.58 -17.94 8.25
N VAL A 80 -0.13 -16.88 8.68
CA VAL A 80 -1.54 -16.94 9.03
C VAL A 80 -2.36 -16.13 8.03
N LEU A 81 -3.46 -16.71 7.56
CA LEU A 81 -4.41 -16.00 6.71
C LEU A 81 -4.85 -14.70 7.40
N ALA A 82 -4.68 -13.58 6.73
CA ALA A 82 -5.04 -12.29 7.29
C ALA A 82 -6.56 -12.20 7.46
N ASN A 83 -7.01 -12.07 8.72
CA ASN A 83 -8.43 -11.99 9.05
C ASN A 83 -9.04 -10.69 8.49
N ASP A 84 -10.22 -10.78 7.90
CA ASP A 84 -11.03 -9.65 7.40
C ASP A 84 -11.20 -8.50 8.40
N LYS A 85 -11.15 -8.81 9.70
CA LYS A 85 -11.21 -7.80 10.77
C LYS A 85 -10.11 -6.74 10.63
N LYS A 86 -8.90 -7.13 10.17
CA LYS A 86 -7.79 -6.18 9.99
C LYS A 86 -8.11 -5.11 8.95
N TRP A 87 -8.71 -5.51 7.83
CA TRP A 87 -9.17 -4.57 6.81
C TRP A 87 -10.31 -3.69 7.32
N ARG A 88 -11.32 -4.27 7.95
CA ARG A 88 -12.45 -3.50 8.50
C ARG A 88 -12.04 -2.49 9.57
N ASP A 89 -11.13 -2.88 10.47
CA ASP A 89 -10.63 -1.97 11.52
C ASP A 89 -9.79 -0.84 10.92
N PHE A 90 -8.99 -1.14 9.90
CA PHE A 90 -8.25 -0.15 9.13
C PHE A 90 -9.19 0.87 8.46
N VAL A 91 -10.20 0.40 7.73
CA VAL A 91 -11.20 1.26 7.06
C VAL A 91 -11.91 2.17 8.08
N LYS A 92 -12.28 1.63 9.25
CA LYS A 92 -12.89 2.43 10.33
C LYS A 92 -11.98 3.57 10.78
N GLN A 93 -10.68 3.31 10.94
CA GLN A 93 -9.72 4.35 11.34
C GLN A 93 -9.54 5.41 10.25
N VAL A 94 -9.42 4.98 8.98
CA VAL A 94 -9.36 5.90 7.83
C VAL A 94 -10.60 6.80 7.80
N LYS A 95 -11.80 6.23 7.90
CA LYS A 95 -13.06 6.99 7.89
C LYS A 95 -13.21 7.94 9.08
N ARG A 96 -12.62 7.64 10.23
CA ARG A 96 -12.65 8.49 11.43
C ARG A 96 -11.61 9.62 11.40
N ALA A 97 -10.74 9.67 10.42
CA ALA A 97 -9.80 10.77 10.30
C ALA A 97 -10.53 12.12 10.18
N LYS A 98 -10.16 13.08 11.01
CA LYS A 98 -10.85 14.40 11.07
C LYS A 98 -10.67 15.22 9.80
N SER A 99 -9.53 15.12 9.16
CA SER A 99 -9.20 15.83 7.93
C SER A 99 -8.60 14.88 6.91
N THR A 100 -7.36 14.49 7.07
CA THR A 100 -6.61 13.67 6.11
C THR A 100 -6.26 12.32 6.72
N ALA A 101 -6.45 11.23 5.97
CA ALA A 101 -5.88 9.93 6.29
C ALA A 101 -4.66 9.68 5.39
N LEU A 102 -3.56 9.20 6.00
CA LEU A 102 -2.35 8.80 5.29
C LEU A 102 -2.20 7.29 5.33
N VAL A 103 -2.23 6.67 4.17
CA VAL A 103 -2.13 5.21 3.99
C VAL A 103 -0.81 4.86 3.33
N SER A 104 -0.09 3.85 3.81
CA SER A 104 1.17 3.43 3.21
C SER A 104 1.36 1.91 3.23
N SER A 105 1.45 1.33 2.04
CA SER A 105 1.86 -0.06 1.83
C SER A 105 2.25 -0.29 0.38
N GLU A 106 3.45 -0.79 0.11
CA GLU A 106 3.88 -1.17 -1.24
C GLU A 106 3.11 -2.38 -1.78
N PHE A 107 2.45 -3.17 -0.93
CA PHE A 107 1.61 -4.28 -1.38
C PHE A 107 0.34 -3.82 -2.12
N LEU A 108 0.00 -2.54 -2.08
CA LEU A 108 -1.06 -1.97 -2.90
C LEU A 108 -0.80 -2.14 -4.40
N CYS A 109 0.45 -2.19 -4.83
CA CYS A 109 0.79 -2.44 -6.23
C CYS A 109 0.41 -3.86 -6.71
N GLU A 110 0.20 -4.81 -5.79
CA GLU A 110 -0.17 -6.20 -6.09
C GLU A 110 -1.70 -6.43 -6.20
N LEU A 111 -2.51 -5.39 -5.95
CA LEU A 111 -3.97 -5.53 -6.01
C LEU A 111 -4.47 -5.87 -7.41
N THR A 112 -5.44 -6.78 -7.48
CA THR A 112 -6.24 -7.00 -8.69
C THR A 112 -7.19 -5.82 -8.92
N GLU A 113 -7.81 -5.74 -10.10
CA GLU A 113 -8.81 -4.69 -10.38
C GLU A 113 -9.98 -4.73 -9.40
N GLU A 114 -10.50 -5.92 -9.09
CA GLU A 114 -11.61 -6.10 -8.14
C GLU A 114 -11.22 -5.61 -6.74
N GLN A 115 -9.97 -5.89 -6.33
CA GLN A 115 -9.46 -5.44 -5.04
C GLN A 115 -9.24 -3.92 -5.00
N ILE A 116 -8.84 -3.29 -6.11
CA ILE A 116 -8.76 -1.83 -6.26
C ILE A 116 -10.15 -1.20 -6.16
N VAL A 117 -11.16 -1.77 -6.82
CA VAL A 117 -12.56 -1.32 -6.72
C VAL A 117 -13.05 -1.44 -5.28
N LYS A 118 -12.80 -2.59 -4.62
CA LYS A 118 -13.13 -2.78 -3.22
C LYS A 118 -12.44 -1.77 -2.31
N PHE A 119 -11.14 -1.53 -2.50
CA PHE A 119 -10.38 -0.52 -1.78
C PHE A 119 -11.03 0.86 -1.90
N LYS A 120 -11.34 1.30 -3.11
CA LYS A 120 -12.00 2.58 -3.39
C LYS A 120 -13.36 2.69 -2.70
N ASN A 121 -14.21 1.68 -2.87
CA ASN A 121 -15.57 1.68 -2.34
C ASN A 121 -15.59 1.63 -0.80
N ASP A 122 -14.75 0.79 -0.20
CA ASP A 122 -14.69 0.64 1.24
C ASP A 122 -14.18 1.92 1.93
N LEU A 123 -13.25 2.65 1.31
CA LEU A 123 -12.78 3.92 1.84
C LEU A 123 -13.81 5.04 1.67
N GLY A 124 -14.56 5.06 0.57
CA GLY A 124 -15.71 5.94 0.36
C GLY A 124 -15.39 7.44 0.34
N CYS A 125 -14.16 7.83 -0.03
CA CYS A 125 -13.71 9.21 -0.12
C CYS A 125 -13.54 9.63 -1.58
N SER A 126 -13.99 10.82 -1.94
CA SER A 126 -13.87 11.34 -3.31
C SER A 126 -12.50 12.00 -3.59
N ASP A 127 -11.85 12.56 -2.55
CA ASP A 127 -10.51 13.16 -2.67
C ASP A 127 -9.44 12.15 -2.22
N ILE A 128 -9.00 11.31 -3.17
CA ILE A 128 -7.92 10.34 -2.94
C ILE A 128 -6.78 10.64 -3.90
N LYS A 129 -5.58 10.86 -3.35
CA LYS A 129 -4.34 10.99 -4.12
C LYS A 129 -3.44 9.80 -3.86
N ILE A 130 -2.92 9.20 -4.92
CA ILE A 130 -2.13 7.97 -4.87
C ILE A 130 -0.73 8.26 -5.40
N TYR A 131 0.27 7.97 -4.59
CA TYR A 131 1.67 8.21 -4.89
C TYR A 131 2.39 6.88 -5.05
N PHE A 132 3.01 6.69 -6.21
CA PHE A 132 3.91 5.60 -6.50
C PHE A 132 5.34 6.12 -6.55
N THR A 133 6.21 5.57 -5.72
CA THR A 133 7.65 5.81 -5.84
C THR A 133 8.23 4.81 -6.84
N LEU A 134 8.93 5.31 -7.85
CA LEU A 134 9.51 4.52 -8.94
C LEU A 134 11.03 4.61 -8.92
N ARG A 135 11.69 3.48 -9.15
CA ARG A 135 13.14 3.35 -9.28
C ARG A 135 13.46 2.56 -10.54
N PRO A 136 14.56 2.85 -11.26
CA PRO A 136 14.94 2.07 -12.42
C PRO A 136 15.07 0.58 -12.13
N LEU A 137 14.53 -0.26 -13.03
CA LEU A 137 14.47 -1.72 -12.83
C LEU A 137 15.87 -2.33 -12.63
N LEU A 138 16.88 -1.81 -13.32
CA LEU A 138 18.27 -2.22 -13.15
C LEU A 138 18.80 -2.07 -11.71
N LYS A 139 18.22 -1.13 -10.94
CA LYS A 139 18.55 -0.94 -9.52
C LYS A 139 17.68 -1.81 -8.61
N ILE A 140 16.46 -2.13 -9.04
CA ILE A 140 15.53 -2.98 -8.30
C ILE A 140 16.00 -4.44 -8.33
N ILE A 141 16.41 -4.95 -9.49
CA ILE A 141 16.78 -6.37 -9.70
C ILE A 141 17.80 -6.86 -8.67
N PRO A 142 19.00 -6.25 -8.51
CA PRO A 142 19.96 -6.72 -7.49
C PRO A 142 19.41 -6.65 -6.07
N SER A 143 18.67 -5.58 -5.76
CA SER A 143 18.05 -5.38 -4.44
C SER A 143 16.96 -6.43 -4.14
N ALA A 144 16.20 -6.84 -5.15
CA ALA A 144 15.22 -7.91 -5.03
C ALA A 144 15.89 -9.27 -4.79
N TYR A 145 16.95 -9.57 -5.54
CA TYR A 145 17.72 -10.80 -5.33
C TYR A 145 18.31 -10.90 -3.90
N GLN A 146 18.91 -9.81 -3.41
CA GLN A 146 19.40 -9.77 -2.01
C GLN A 146 18.28 -10.05 -1.00
N GLN A 147 17.08 -9.53 -1.24
CA GLN A 147 15.93 -9.84 -0.39
C GLN A 147 15.55 -11.32 -0.45
N HIS A 148 15.57 -11.91 -1.64
CA HIS A 148 15.27 -13.33 -1.83
C HIS A 148 16.32 -14.25 -1.16
N LEU A 149 17.60 -13.87 -1.19
CA LEU A 149 18.63 -14.60 -0.44
C LEU A 149 18.35 -14.58 1.07
N LYS A 150 17.95 -13.42 1.63
CA LYS A 150 17.60 -13.31 3.06
C LYS A 150 16.44 -14.20 3.47
N ILE A 151 15.54 -14.51 2.56
CA ILE A 151 14.40 -15.39 2.81
C ILE A 151 14.66 -16.85 2.42
N GLY A 152 15.90 -17.18 2.03
CA GLY A 152 16.38 -18.56 1.87
C GLY A 152 16.30 -19.13 0.46
N ILE A 153 16.19 -18.30 -0.58
CA ILE A 153 16.32 -18.78 -1.97
C ILE A 153 17.76 -19.28 -2.19
N LYS A 154 17.87 -20.52 -2.70
CA LYS A 154 19.16 -21.21 -2.93
C LYS A 154 19.65 -21.10 -4.38
N SER A 155 19.03 -20.25 -5.22
CA SER A 155 19.48 -20.04 -6.60
C SER A 155 20.63 -19.02 -6.64
N ASN A 156 21.63 -19.23 -7.49
CA ASN A 156 22.62 -18.20 -7.77
C ASN A 156 21.98 -17.05 -8.58
N TYR A 157 22.68 -15.91 -8.65
CA TYR A 157 22.15 -14.68 -9.27
C TYR A 157 21.82 -14.89 -10.75
N GLU A 158 22.70 -15.50 -11.50
CA GLU A 158 22.54 -15.73 -12.94
C GLU A 158 21.30 -16.57 -13.23
N LYS A 159 21.19 -17.75 -12.59
CA LYS A 159 20.02 -18.62 -12.73
C LYS A 159 18.73 -17.91 -12.33
N TRP A 160 18.76 -17.13 -11.27
CA TRP A 160 17.60 -16.36 -10.83
C TRP A 160 17.26 -15.26 -11.84
N LEU A 161 18.27 -14.55 -12.38
CA LEU A 161 18.10 -13.50 -13.39
C LEU A 161 17.46 -14.06 -14.66
N HIS A 162 17.96 -15.18 -15.17
CA HIS A 162 17.35 -15.89 -16.28
C HIS A 162 15.89 -16.26 -15.98
N SER A 163 15.59 -16.76 -14.78
CA SER A 163 14.21 -17.13 -14.42
C SER A 163 13.21 -16.00 -14.44
N ILE A 164 13.66 -14.75 -14.34
CA ILE A 164 12.76 -13.58 -14.38
C ILE A 164 12.79 -12.85 -15.74
N LEU A 165 13.83 -13.02 -16.56
CA LEU A 165 13.99 -12.28 -17.82
C LEU A 165 13.60 -13.09 -19.04
N ASP A 166 13.88 -14.41 -19.09
CA ASP A 166 13.67 -15.23 -20.29
C ASP A 166 12.17 -15.43 -20.56
N GLU A 167 11.37 -15.66 -19.50
CA GLU A 167 9.92 -15.78 -19.59
C GLU A 167 9.24 -14.93 -18.47
N PRO A 168 9.09 -13.64 -18.69
CA PRO A 168 8.43 -12.77 -17.70
C PRO A 168 7.04 -13.28 -17.35
N GLY A 169 6.77 -13.41 -16.04
CA GLY A 169 5.50 -13.90 -15.52
C GLY A 169 5.44 -15.40 -15.24
N VAL A 170 6.39 -16.20 -15.71
CA VAL A 170 6.42 -17.66 -15.53
C VAL A 170 7.48 -18.11 -14.50
N SER A 171 8.21 -17.18 -13.87
CA SER A 171 9.25 -17.51 -12.91
C SER A 171 8.72 -18.40 -11.76
N THR A 172 9.24 -19.61 -11.70
CA THR A 172 8.95 -20.55 -10.58
C THR A 172 9.76 -20.25 -9.32
N ILE A 173 10.90 -19.54 -9.44
CA ILE A 173 11.78 -19.19 -8.32
C ILE A 173 11.21 -18.02 -7.52
N THR A 174 10.71 -16.99 -8.23
CA THR A 174 10.10 -15.79 -7.62
C THR A 174 8.85 -15.36 -8.38
N PRO A 175 7.72 -16.09 -8.25
CA PRO A 175 6.51 -15.85 -9.04
C PRO A 175 5.93 -14.44 -8.86
N SER A 176 6.18 -13.81 -7.71
CA SER A 176 5.69 -12.47 -7.42
C SER A 176 6.55 -11.34 -8.00
N PHE A 177 7.69 -11.64 -8.62
CA PHE A 177 8.59 -10.58 -9.09
C PHE A 177 7.90 -9.64 -10.07
N TRP A 178 7.32 -10.14 -11.12
CA TRP A 178 6.67 -9.31 -12.14
C TRP A 178 5.32 -8.74 -11.68
N VAL A 179 4.59 -9.44 -10.83
CA VAL A 179 3.38 -8.88 -10.18
C VAL A 179 3.70 -7.55 -9.48
N ARG A 180 4.90 -7.42 -8.92
CA ARG A 180 5.38 -6.24 -8.19
C ARG A 180 6.02 -5.18 -9.08
N HIS A 181 6.53 -5.57 -10.25
CA HIS A 181 7.42 -4.72 -11.04
C HIS A 181 6.95 -4.46 -12.47
N MET A 182 5.76 -4.91 -12.87
CA MET A 182 5.11 -4.47 -14.12
C MET A 182 4.50 -3.08 -13.92
N HIS A 183 5.39 -2.09 -13.77
CA HIS A 183 5.03 -0.74 -13.32
C HIS A 183 3.95 -0.10 -14.20
N ALA A 184 4.06 -0.23 -15.52
CA ALA A 184 3.09 0.36 -16.46
C ALA A 184 1.68 -0.24 -16.28
N GLU A 185 1.57 -1.55 -16.14
CA GLU A 185 0.29 -2.24 -15.97
C GLU A 185 -0.35 -1.91 -14.61
N VAL A 186 0.48 -1.86 -13.56
CA VAL A 186 0.02 -1.45 -12.23
C VAL A 186 -0.54 -0.03 -12.29
N LEU A 187 0.23 0.92 -12.84
CA LEU A 187 -0.20 2.31 -12.95
C LEU A 187 -1.47 2.44 -13.79
N ALA A 188 -1.57 1.72 -14.93
CA ALA A 188 -2.76 1.73 -15.77
C ALA A 188 -4.03 1.29 -15.01
N LYS A 189 -3.95 0.22 -14.19
CA LYS A 189 -5.07 -0.21 -13.33
C LYS A 189 -5.50 0.90 -12.36
N TRP A 190 -4.55 1.54 -11.69
CA TRP A 190 -4.88 2.60 -10.73
C TRP A 190 -5.43 3.85 -11.41
N VAL A 191 -4.86 4.27 -12.55
CA VAL A 191 -5.37 5.39 -13.36
C VAL A 191 -6.79 5.12 -13.86
N LYS A 192 -7.08 3.90 -14.31
CA LYS A 192 -8.42 3.48 -14.75
C LYS A 192 -9.50 3.73 -13.67
N HIS A 193 -9.18 3.46 -12.42
CA HIS A 193 -10.16 3.52 -11.32
C HIS A 193 -10.17 4.86 -10.57
N PHE A 194 -9.07 5.61 -10.57
CA PHE A 194 -8.94 6.86 -9.82
C PHE A 194 -8.79 8.11 -10.67
N GLY A 195 -8.52 7.96 -11.98
CA GLY A 195 -8.21 9.08 -12.87
C GLY A 195 -6.72 9.47 -12.83
N LYS A 196 -6.20 9.92 -13.97
CA LYS A 196 -4.78 10.29 -14.13
C LYS A 196 -4.35 11.44 -13.21
N GLU A 197 -5.27 12.34 -12.90
CA GLU A 197 -5.06 13.50 -12.04
C GLU A 197 -4.85 13.10 -10.56
N ASN A 198 -5.22 11.89 -10.19
CA ASN A 198 -5.14 11.37 -8.82
C ASN A 198 -4.01 10.36 -8.61
N VAL A 199 -3.30 9.98 -9.68
CA VAL A 199 -2.16 9.05 -9.60
C VAL A 199 -0.87 9.80 -9.94
N VAL A 200 0.02 9.87 -8.97
CA VAL A 200 1.29 10.59 -9.06
C VAL A 200 2.44 9.60 -9.02
N VAL A 201 3.39 9.74 -9.93
CA VAL A 201 4.63 8.93 -9.95
C VAL A 201 5.80 9.82 -9.54
N ILE A 202 6.51 9.40 -8.50
CA ILE A 202 7.72 10.05 -8.01
C ILE A 202 8.92 9.17 -8.40
N VAL A 203 9.75 9.64 -9.30
CA VAL A 203 10.98 8.95 -9.65
C VAL A 203 12.03 9.24 -8.58
N VAL A 204 12.51 8.17 -7.94
CA VAL A 204 13.54 8.28 -6.90
C VAL A 204 14.89 8.51 -7.55
N ASP A 205 15.48 9.68 -7.33
CA ASP A 205 16.84 10.03 -7.77
C ASP A 205 17.84 9.80 -6.63
N GLU A 206 18.70 8.80 -6.80
CA GLU A 206 19.76 8.50 -5.82
C GLU A 206 20.85 9.58 -5.73
N LYS A 207 20.91 10.51 -6.68
CA LYS A 207 21.83 11.64 -6.65
C LYS A 207 21.32 12.79 -5.76
N GLN A 208 20.06 12.72 -5.34
CA GLN A 208 19.42 13.67 -4.45
C GLN A 208 18.85 12.93 -3.23
N PRO A 209 19.75 12.43 -2.34
CA PRO A 209 19.34 11.60 -1.20
C PRO A 209 18.47 12.35 -0.18
N GLU A 210 18.45 13.68 -0.18
CA GLU A 210 17.62 14.50 0.69
C GLU A 210 16.12 14.27 0.51
N PHE A 211 15.69 13.73 -0.63
CA PHE A 211 14.31 13.29 -0.85
C PHE A 211 14.00 11.88 -0.31
N MET A 212 15.01 11.20 0.24
CA MET A 212 14.88 9.83 0.76
C MET A 212 14.89 9.77 2.30
N TYR A 213 15.18 10.88 2.99
CA TYR A 213 15.32 10.94 4.45
C TYR A 213 14.43 12.02 5.07
#